data_04ce00c2738ce945c063bb79a73ea458
#
_entry.id   04ce00c2738ce945c063bb79a73ea458
#
_cell.length_a   1.000
_cell.length_b   1.000
_cell.length_c   1.000
_cell.angle_alpha   90.00
_cell.angle_beta   90.00
_cell.angle_gamma   90.00
#
_symmetry.space_group_name_H-M   'P 1'
#
loop_
_entity.id
_entity.type
_entity.pdbx_description
1 polymer ?
#
loop_
_entity_poly.entity_id
_entity_poly.type
_entity_poly.pdbx_seq_one_letter_code
_entity_poly.pdbx_strand_id
1 'polypeptide(L)'
;MKRTPPRRAVHTPRRRVALLIESSRAYGRGLFLGIAKFVREHHQWSVQSEEWKWTDPLPVWLRDWDGDGVIGRVETPEMAAGLQQLGVPVVDVRGSVGGVGLPLIDTDDGKVAQLAAEHLMDRGFRHYAFCGFVGANYSDKRSHWFQERLAQPGFSCHVYLPPKQLVETQTTGYEKQGLLFQEDLSRWLLGLPKPVGMMACNDIRGQQVLNLCRRLDLVVPEEVAVIGVDNDEVLCELSDPPLSSVAPDTLRIGYDAAVLLERMMAGGDCPANPVFIPPLGIATRRSTEVLALNDRQLAAGLRFIRDHAFDPITINEVARAAGMSRRVFERRFVAQMGRPPKAEVLRLRLERVKQLLVDTDWSLAEIAQRTGFNHGEYLHAVFTQKIGISPGKFRRQAALASRGRFRPA
;
A
#
# COMPACT_ATOMS: atom_id res chain seq x y z
N MET A 1 42.56 1.76 54.43
CA MET A 1 41.87 1.25 53.23
C MET A 1 41.73 2.41 52.25
N LYS A 2 42.54 2.44 51.20
CA LYS A 2 42.45 3.42 50.10
C LYS A 2 41.36 2.99 49.16
N ARG A 3 40.24 3.77 49.04
CA ARG A 3 39.20 3.58 48.04
C ARG A 3 39.76 3.87 46.66
N THR A 4 39.79 2.85 45.80
CA THR A 4 40.08 2.99 44.36
C THR A 4 38.96 3.80 43.74
N PRO A 5 39.23 4.88 42.97
CA PRO A 5 38.17 5.62 42.28
C PRO A 5 37.52 4.75 41.21
N PRO A 6 36.21 4.89 40.95
CA PRO A 6 35.53 4.12 39.92
C PRO A 6 36.16 4.43 38.55
N ARG A 7 36.48 3.37 37.79
CA ARG A 7 36.90 3.47 36.39
C ARG A 7 35.85 4.29 35.64
N ARG A 8 36.24 5.44 35.11
CA ARG A 8 35.44 6.18 34.12
C ARG A 8 35.14 5.21 32.99
N ALA A 9 33.84 4.98 32.70
CA ALA A 9 33.40 4.25 31.53
C ALA A 9 34.02 4.97 30.29
N VAL A 10 34.80 4.25 29.52
CA VAL A 10 35.30 4.72 28.23
C VAL A 10 34.06 4.82 27.34
N HIS A 11 33.52 6.04 27.18
CA HIS A 11 32.48 6.30 26.20
C HIS A 11 33.12 6.14 24.82
N THR A 12 32.87 5.03 24.16
CA THR A 12 33.14 4.90 22.73
C THR A 12 32.28 5.96 22.02
N PRO A 13 32.88 6.85 21.20
CA PRO A 13 32.10 7.86 20.49
C PRO A 13 31.05 7.15 19.61
N ARG A 14 29.81 7.63 19.65
CA ARG A 14 28.73 7.10 18.81
C ARG A 14 29.04 7.41 17.35
N ARG A 15 28.85 6.43 16.47
CA ARG A 15 28.99 6.62 15.02
C ARG A 15 27.95 7.61 14.52
N ARG A 16 28.35 8.53 13.67
CA ARG A 16 27.49 9.56 13.08
C ARG A 16 27.00 9.06 11.72
N VAL A 17 25.68 8.88 11.58
CA VAL A 17 25.04 8.35 10.37
C VAL A 17 24.06 9.35 9.81
N ALA A 18 24.19 9.65 8.50
CA ALA A 18 23.26 10.47 7.77
C ALA A 18 22.15 9.64 7.13
N LEU A 19 20.90 10.12 7.19
CA LEU A 19 19.76 9.51 6.52
C LEU A 19 19.19 10.47 5.47
N LEU A 20 19.24 10.05 4.21
CA LEU A 20 18.67 10.77 3.07
C LEU A 20 17.43 10.04 2.58
N ILE A 21 16.37 10.10 3.37
CA ILE A 21 15.12 9.38 3.15
C ILE A 21 13.96 10.35 3.28
N GLU A 22 13.07 10.36 2.30
CA GLU A 22 11.84 11.16 2.34
C GLU A 22 10.88 10.65 3.41
N SER A 23 10.44 11.52 4.33
CA SER A 23 9.51 11.17 5.42
C SER A 23 8.03 11.36 5.07
N SER A 24 7.72 12.05 3.98
CA SER A 24 6.35 12.37 3.56
C SER A 24 5.54 11.15 3.12
N ARG A 25 6.19 10.04 2.74
CA ARG A 25 5.59 8.81 2.26
C ARG A 25 5.63 7.68 3.29
N ALA A 26 4.60 6.81 3.28
CA ALA A 26 4.57 5.64 4.17
C ALA A 26 5.79 4.74 3.99
N TYR A 27 6.24 4.55 2.73
CA TYR A 27 7.44 3.78 2.42
C TYR A 27 8.67 4.32 3.17
N GLY A 28 8.97 5.62 3.04
CA GLY A 28 10.09 6.26 3.73
C GLY A 28 9.96 6.21 5.26
N ARG A 29 8.76 6.46 5.80
CA ARG A 29 8.49 6.32 7.24
C ARG A 29 8.75 4.91 7.75
N GLY A 30 8.41 3.88 6.97
CA GLY A 30 8.70 2.49 7.30
C GLY A 30 10.21 2.20 7.37
N LEU A 31 11.00 2.75 6.43
CA LEU A 31 12.47 2.66 6.47
C LEU A 31 13.03 3.30 7.76
N PHE A 32 12.57 4.51 8.10
CA PHE A 32 12.97 5.17 9.35
C PHE A 32 12.64 4.34 10.59
N LEU A 33 11.47 3.70 10.63
CA LEU A 33 11.08 2.84 11.75
C LEU A 33 12.00 1.63 11.89
N GLY A 34 12.41 1.02 10.76
CA GLY A 34 13.38 -0.08 10.74
C GLY A 34 14.76 0.34 11.24
N ILE A 35 15.29 1.47 10.74
CA ILE A 35 16.56 2.05 11.19
C ILE A 35 16.48 2.41 12.68
N ALA A 36 15.40 3.06 13.09
CA ALA A 36 15.20 3.44 14.51
C ALA A 36 15.12 2.21 15.44
N LYS A 37 14.57 1.09 14.96
CA LYS A 37 14.58 -0.18 15.70
C LYS A 37 16.02 -0.65 15.91
N PHE A 38 16.84 -0.69 14.86
CA PHE A 38 18.25 -1.05 14.95
C PHE A 38 19.01 -0.15 15.93
N VAL A 39 18.85 1.18 15.82
CA VAL A 39 19.52 2.15 16.70
C VAL A 39 19.15 1.93 18.17
N ARG A 40 17.86 1.64 18.47
CA ARG A 40 17.43 1.36 19.85
C ARG A 40 18.02 0.06 20.41
N GLU A 41 18.15 -0.96 19.57
CA GLU A 41 18.69 -2.26 20.00
C GLU A 41 20.21 -2.21 20.26
N HIS A 42 20.95 -1.37 19.51
CA HIS A 42 22.42 -1.36 19.53
C HIS A 42 23.02 -0.12 20.19
N HIS A 43 22.26 0.98 20.33
CA HIS A 43 22.66 2.25 21.01
C HIS A 43 23.98 2.89 20.53
N GLN A 44 24.45 2.60 19.31
CA GLN A 44 25.79 2.96 18.83
C GLN A 44 25.81 4.16 17.90
N TRP A 45 24.62 4.63 17.41
CA TRP A 45 24.54 5.69 16.41
C TRP A 45 24.04 7.03 16.97
N SER A 46 24.57 8.12 16.40
CA SER A 46 23.99 9.46 16.37
C SER A 46 23.48 9.70 14.96
N VAL A 47 22.17 9.86 14.79
CA VAL A 47 21.53 9.96 13.48
C VAL A 47 21.30 11.43 13.15
N GLN A 48 21.67 11.84 11.93
CA GLN A 48 21.34 13.13 11.35
C GLN A 48 20.39 12.92 10.17
N SER A 49 19.25 13.57 10.19
CA SER A 49 18.29 13.60 9.09
C SER A 49 17.56 14.95 9.10
N GLU A 50 17.16 15.39 7.92
CA GLU A 50 16.27 16.54 7.76
C GLU A 50 15.17 16.18 6.78
N GLU A 51 14.12 17.01 6.70
CA GLU A 51 13.10 16.81 5.68
C GLU A 51 13.70 17.11 4.30
N TRP A 52 13.80 16.06 3.50
CA TRP A 52 14.44 16.09 2.19
C TRP A 52 13.53 15.43 1.16
N LYS A 53 13.49 15.96 -0.04
CA LYS A 53 12.77 15.38 -1.18
C LYS A 53 13.77 14.91 -2.21
N TRP A 54 13.48 13.78 -2.83
CA TRP A 54 14.31 13.20 -3.88
C TRP A 54 14.57 14.13 -5.09
N THR A 55 13.73 15.17 -5.29
CA THR A 55 13.92 16.22 -6.30
C THR A 55 14.87 17.32 -5.86
N ASP A 56 15.22 17.36 -4.57
CA ASP A 56 16.09 18.39 -4.03
C ASP A 56 17.57 18.01 -4.27
N PRO A 57 18.47 18.97 -4.43
CA PRO A 57 19.90 18.68 -4.46
C PRO A 57 20.33 18.06 -3.12
N LEU A 58 21.52 17.43 -3.13
CA LEU A 58 22.09 16.94 -1.87
C LEU A 58 22.18 18.08 -0.85
N PRO A 59 21.78 17.82 0.42
CA PRO A 59 21.83 18.83 1.47
C PRO A 59 23.22 19.47 1.60
N VAL A 60 23.25 20.78 1.82
CA VAL A 60 24.53 21.54 1.89
C VAL A 60 25.43 21.00 3.00
N TRP A 61 24.83 20.62 4.16
CA TRP A 61 25.59 20.07 5.29
C TRP A 61 26.28 18.73 4.98
N LEU A 62 25.83 18.03 3.94
CA LEU A 62 26.43 16.76 3.53
C LEU A 62 27.77 16.94 2.80
N ARG A 63 28.05 18.14 2.26
CA ARG A 63 29.33 18.44 1.59
C ARG A 63 30.51 18.40 2.55
N ASP A 64 30.27 18.82 3.78
CA ASP A 64 31.28 18.86 4.85
C ASP A 64 31.02 17.71 5.86
N TRP A 65 30.44 16.59 5.35
CA TRP A 65 30.09 15.44 6.18
C TRP A 65 31.35 14.77 6.75
N ASP A 66 31.49 14.83 8.06
CA ASP A 66 32.57 14.18 8.83
C ASP A 66 32.07 12.97 9.65
N GLY A 67 30.92 12.41 9.29
CA GLY A 67 30.35 11.21 9.92
C GLY A 67 30.86 9.91 9.31
N ASP A 68 30.35 8.79 9.84
CA ASP A 68 30.87 7.45 9.58
C ASP A 68 30.17 6.73 8.43
N GLY A 69 28.93 7.14 8.05
CA GLY A 69 28.20 6.46 7.00
C GLY A 69 26.87 7.12 6.61
N VAL A 70 26.27 6.62 5.52
CA VAL A 70 25.03 7.17 4.95
C VAL A 70 24.08 6.04 4.56
N ILE A 71 22.78 6.18 4.87
CA ILE A 71 21.70 5.41 4.24
C ILE A 71 20.86 6.38 3.43
N GLY A 72 20.70 6.11 2.13
CA GLY A 72 19.98 7.03 1.24
C GLY A 72 19.12 6.33 0.20
N ARG A 73 18.07 7.03 -0.22
CA ARG A 73 17.30 6.67 -1.42
C ARG A 73 17.96 7.36 -2.62
N VAL A 74 18.81 6.64 -3.34
CA VAL A 74 19.59 7.18 -4.46
C VAL A 74 18.72 7.21 -5.71
N GLU A 75 18.38 8.42 -6.18
CA GLU A 75 17.44 8.60 -7.31
C GLU A 75 18.14 8.95 -8.63
N THR A 76 19.33 9.59 -8.59
CA THR A 76 20.04 10.00 -9.79
C THR A 76 21.51 9.60 -9.77
N PRO A 77 22.17 9.49 -10.96
CA PRO A 77 23.60 9.25 -11.04
C PRO A 77 24.45 10.33 -10.35
N GLU A 78 24.01 11.59 -10.43
CA GLU A 78 24.71 12.73 -9.79
C GLU A 78 24.66 12.59 -8.27
N MET A 79 23.53 12.18 -7.71
CA MET A 79 23.40 11.88 -6.29
C MET A 79 24.32 10.72 -5.88
N ALA A 80 24.35 9.64 -6.66
CA ALA A 80 25.25 8.51 -6.40
C ALA A 80 26.73 8.95 -6.39
N ALA A 81 27.14 9.72 -7.40
CA ALA A 81 28.50 10.24 -7.49
C ALA A 81 28.86 11.17 -6.31
N GLY A 82 27.94 12.07 -5.92
CA GLY A 82 28.13 12.94 -4.78
C GLY A 82 28.28 12.18 -3.46
N LEU A 83 27.48 11.12 -3.26
CA LEU A 83 27.59 10.27 -2.07
C LEU A 83 28.89 9.46 -2.03
N GLN A 84 29.36 8.97 -3.19
CA GLN A 84 30.64 8.27 -3.27
C GLN A 84 31.85 9.17 -2.97
N GLN A 85 31.77 10.45 -3.31
CA GLN A 85 32.83 11.43 -3.00
C GLN A 85 33.01 11.69 -1.52
N LEU A 86 32.03 11.34 -0.67
CA LEU A 86 32.17 11.46 0.78
C LEU A 86 33.22 10.54 1.38
N GLY A 87 33.60 9.47 0.66
CA GLY A 87 34.62 8.52 1.13
C GLY A 87 34.22 7.66 2.33
N VAL A 88 32.93 7.64 2.68
CA VAL A 88 32.33 6.83 3.76
C VAL A 88 31.40 5.75 3.19
N PRO A 89 31.14 4.67 3.93
CA PRO A 89 30.16 3.66 3.53
C PRO A 89 28.77 4.25 3.25
N VAL A 90 28.17 3.87 2.13
CA VAL A 90 26.82 4.28 1.71
C VAL A 90 26.00 3.03 1.39
N VAL A 91 24.76 2.97 1.89
CA VAL A 91 23.79 1.93 1.54
C VAL A 91 22.63 2.59 0.81
N ASP A 92 22.35 2.13 -0.41
CA ASP A 92 21.16 2.53 -1.18
C ASP A 92 19.94 1.69 -0.77
N VAL A 93 18.79 2.35 -0.56
CA VAL A 93 17.51 1.71 -0.24
C VAL A 93 16.42 2.07 -1.27
N ARG A 94 16.85 2.24 -2.54
CA ARG A 94 15.94 2.63 -3.64
C ARG A 94 16.20 1.91 -4.97
N GLY A 95 17.45 1.71 -5.35
CA GLY A 95 17.81 1.05 -6.59
C GLY A 95 17.32 1.73 -7.86
N SER A 96 17.14 3.06 -7.86
CA SER A 96 16.74 3.80 -9.06
C SER A 96 17.83 3.86 -10.12
N VAL A 97 19.08 3.84 -9.67
CA VAL A 97 20.26 3.94 -10.54
C VAL A 97 21.03 2.63 -10.52
N GLY A 98 21.00 1.91 -11.64
CA GLY A 98 21.77 0.67 -11.79
C GLY A 98 23.26 0.91 -12.02
N GLY A 99 24.12 -0.04 -11.57
CA GLY A 99 25.55 -0.05 -11.92
C GLY A 99 26.42 1.02 -11.25
N VAL A 100 25.92 1.69 -10.22
CA VAL A 100 26.68 2.74 -9.49
C VAL A 100 27.60 2.21 -8.40
N GLY A 101 27.67 0.88 -8.21
CA GLY A 101 28.59 0.25 -7.24
C GLY A 101 28.22 0.48 -5.76
N LEU A 102 27.02 0.99 -5.46
CA LEU A 102 26.52 1.10 -4.10
C LEU A 102 25.79 -0.19 -3.70
N PRO A 103 26.00 -0.72 -2.49
CA PRO A 103 25.20 -1.82 -1.97
C PRO A 103 23.73 -1.41 -1.85
N LEU A 104 22.86 -2.30 -2.34
CA LEU A 104 21.42 -2.06 -2.45
C LEU A 104 20.62 -3.04 -1.60
N ILE A 105 19.70 -2.51 -0.80
CA ILE A 105 18.62 -3.28 -0.19
C ILE A 105 17.30 -2.60 -0.57
N ASP A 106 16.42 -3.30 -1.30
CA ASP A 106 15.16 -2.71 -1.80
C ASP A 106 14.02 -3.74 -1.76
N THR A 107 12.82 -3.32 -2.12
CA THR A 107 11.66 -4.18 -2.30
C THR A 107 11.85 -5.11 -3.50
N ASP A 108 11.41 -6.36 -3.37
CA ASP A 108 11.24 -7.27 -4.51
C ASP A 108 10.01 -6.88 -5.34
N ASP A 109 10.20 -6.00 -6.33
CA ASP A 109 9.14 -5.54 -7.22
C ASP A 109 8.53 -6.67 -8.08
N GLY A 110 9.29 -7.74 -8.32
CA GLY A 110 8.79 -8.93 -9.00
C GLY A 110 7.75 -9.65 -8.15
N LYS A 111 8.03 -9.84 -6.85
CA LYS A 111 7.07 -10.43 -5.91
C LYS A 111 5.88 -9.53 -5.65
N VAL A 112 6.07 -8.21 -5.63
CA VAL A 112 4.96 -7.23 -5.53
C VAL A 112 4.01 -7.40 -6.72
N ALA A 113 4.53 -7.40 -7.93
CA ALA A 113 3.73 -7.55 -9.14
C ALA A 113 3.06 -8.94 -9.23
N GLN A 114 3.78 -9.99 -8.84
CA GLN A 114 3.24 -11.35 -8.78
C GLN A 114 2.03 -11.42 -7.86
N LEU A 115 2.14 -10.91 -6.62
CA LEU A 115 1.03 -10.91 -5.65
C LEU A 115 -0.18 -10.13 -6.16
N ALA A 116 0.04 -8.95 -6.76
CA ALA A 116 -1.04 -8.15 -7.32
C ALA A 116 -1.76 -8.88 -8.47
N ALA A 117 -1.00 -9.50 -9.38
CA ALA A 117 -1.58 -10.28 -10.48
C ALA A 117 -2.38 -11.47 -9.97
N GLU A 118 -1.82 -12.28 -9.07
CA GLU A 118 -2.50 -13.44 -8.48
C GLU A 118 -3.77 -13.05 -7.74
N HIS A 119 -3.73 -11.97 -6.96
CA HIS A 119 -4.89 -11.43 -6.27
C HIS A 119 -6.06 -11.09 -7.23
N LEU A 120 -5.76 -10.53 -8.38
CA LEU A 120 -6.76 -10.22 -9.41
C LEU A 120 -7.20 -11.49 -10.17
N MET A 121 -6.29 -12.41 -10.46
CA MET A 121 -6.60 -13.70 -11.09
C MET A 121 -7.54 -14.55 -10.24
N ASP A 122 -7.30 -14.64 -8.94
CA ASP A 122 -8.13 -15.38 -7.99
C ASP A 122 -9.58 -14.83 -7.90
N ARG A 123 -9.76 -13.56 -8.30
CA ARG A 123 -11.07 -12.91 -8.42
C ARG A 123 -11.76 -13.12 -9.76
N GLY A 124 -11.11 -13.87 -10.66
CA GLY A 124 -11.68 -14.28 -11.94
C GLY A 124 -11.57 -13.26 -13.07
N PHE A 125 -10.78 -12.19 -12.90
CA PHE A 125 -10.51 -11.26 -13.99
C PHE A 125 -9.82 -11.95 -15.17
N ARG A 126 -10.09 -11.48 -16.39
CA ARG A 126 -9.48 -11.93 -17.63
C ARG A 126 -8.81 -10.80 -18.39
N HIS A 127 -9.27 -9.59 -18.15
CA HIS A 127 -8.68 -8.37 -18.65
C HIS A 127 -7.95 -7.66 -17.50
N TYR A 128 -6.72 -7.27 -17.77
CA TYR A 128 -5.85 -6.64 -16.79
C TYR A 128 -5.34 -5.32 -17.33
N ALA A 129 -5.00 -4.42 -16.42
CA ALA A 129 -4.38 -3.17 -16.79
C ALA A 129 -3.29 -2.79 -15.78
N PHE A 130 -2.25 -2.12 -16.25
CA PHE A 130 -1.24 -1.51 -15.42
C PHE A 130 -1.24 0.00 -15.62
N CYS A 131 -1.33 0.74 -14.53
CA CYS A 131 -1.31 2.19 -14.54
C CYS A 131 -0.15 2.71 -13.69
N GLY A 132 0.92 3.18 -14.34
CA GLY A 132 2.14 3.61 -13.69
C GLY A 132 2.57 5.04 -14.02
N PHE A 133 3.80 5.35 -13.64
CA PHE A 133 4.54 6.55 -13.99
C PHE A 133 5.72 6.16 -14.86
N VAL A 134 5.75 6.64 -16.09
CA VAL A 134 6.83 6.35 -17.04
C VAL A 134 8.15 6.96 -16.55
N GLY A 135 9.22 6.18 -16.61
CA GLY A 135 10.56 6.59 -16.20
C GLY A 135 10.81 6.47 -14.68
N ALA A 136 9.80 6.11 -13.90
CA ALA A 136 9.99 5.75 -12.50
C ALA A 136 10.41 4.27 -12.42
N ASN A 137 11.64 3.99 -12.05
CA ASN A 137 12.26 2.65 -12.06
C ASN A 137 11.35 1.56 -11.42
N TYR A 138 10.80 1.82 -10.22
CA TYR A 138 9.89 0.87 -9.56
C TYR A 138 8.60 0.61 -10.35
N SER A 139 8.08 1.65 -11.03
CA SER A 139 6.89 1.54 -11.87
C SER A 139 7.17 0.68 -13.10
N ASP A 140 8.31 0.90 -13.75
CA ASP A 140 8.71 0.16 -14.94
C ASP A 140 9.00 -1.31 -14.60
N LYS A 141 9.69 -1.59 -13.49
CA LYS A 141 9.91 -2.96 -12.98
C LYS A 141 8.59 -3.66 -12.67
N ARG A 142 7.68 -3.02 -11.91
CA ARG A 142 6.36 -3.58 -11.55
C ARG A 142 5.53 -3.85 -12.80
N SER A 143 5.55 -2.93 -13.78
CA SER A 143 4.87 -3.10 -15.06
C SER A 143 5.37 -4.32 -15.81
N HIS A 144 6.69 -4.48 -15.93
CA HIS A 144 7.32 -5.62 -16.60
C HIS A 144 6.90 -6.96 -15.97
N TRP A 145 7.08 -7.11 -14.65
CA TRP A 145 6.77 -8.35 -13.95
C TRP A 145 5.26 -8.66 -13.89
N PHE A 146 4.40 -7.62 -13.84
CA PHE A 146 2.96 -7.79 -13.89
C PHE A 146 2.52 -8.33 -15.25
N GLN A 147 3.04 -7.78 -16.34
CA GLN A 147 2.76 -8.26 -17.69
C GLN A 147 3.29 -9.68 -17.90
N GLU A 148 4.49 -9.98 -17.44
CA GLU A 148 5.09 -11.31 -17.54
C GLU A 148 4.26 -12.37 -16.80
N ARG A 149 3.79 -12.06 -15.58
CA ARG A 149 2.93 -12.97 -14.80
C ARG A 149 1.60 -13.26 -15.48
N LEU A 150 1.10 -12.31 -16.26
CA LEU A 150 -0.17 -12.38 -16.97
C LEU A 150 -0.03 -12.86 -18.43
N ALA A 151 1.17 -13.16 -18.90
CA ALA A 151 1.43 -13.67 -20.25
C ALA A 151 0.93 -15.10 -20.43
N GLN A 152 -0.40 -15.30 -20.35
CA GLN A 152 -1.08 -16.59 -20.41
C GLN A 152 -2.20 -16.53 -21.45
N PRO A 153 -2.54 -17.66 -22.14
CA PRO A 153 -3.65 -17.71 -23.08
C PRO A 153 -4.99 -17.30 -22.42
N GLY A 154 -5.73 -16.45 -23.09
CA GLY A 154 -7.02 -15.95 -22.63
C GLY A 154 -6.97 -14.76 -21.68
N PHE A 155 -5.80 -14.23 -21.37
CA PHE A 155 -5.61 -12.97 -20.64
C PHE A 155 -5.18 -11.84 -21.58
N SER A 156 -5.61 -10.63 -21.26
CA SER A 156 -5.10 -9.41 -21.90
C SER A 156 -4.59 -8.44 -20.83
N CYS A 157 -3.45 -7.80 -21.10
CA CYS A 157 -2.89 -6.78 -20.21
C CYS A 157 -2.66 -5.49 -20.98
N HIS A 158 -3.28 -4.41 -20.52
CA HIS A 158 -3.21 -3.08 -21.13
C HIS A 158 -2.38 -2.16 -20.24
N VAL A 159 -1.32 -1.58 -20.78
CA VAL A 159 -0.46 -0.65 -20.04
C VAL A 159 -0.78 0.79 -20.43
N TYR A 160 -0.99 1.65 -19.43
CA TYR A 160 -1.13 3.08 -19.67
C TYR A 160 0.21 3.69 -20.06
N LEU A 161 0.25 4.27 -21.26
CA LEU A 161 1.40 5.01 -21.77
C LEU A 161 0.94 6.45 -22.06
N PRO A 162 1.40 7.45 -21.30
CA PRO A 162 1.07 8.84 -21.56
C PRO A 162 1.67 9.30 -22.91
N PRO A 163 1.09 10.32 -23.58
CA PRO A 163 1.61 10.89 -24.80
C PRO A 163 3.06 11.37 -24.65
N LYS A 164 3.94 11.05 -25.61
CA LYS A 164 5.39 11.36 -25.57
C LYS A 164 5.69 12.83 -25.34
N GLN A 165 4.93 13.73 -25.96
CA GLN A 165 5.09 15.20 -25.82
C GLN A 165 4.96 15.70 -24.38
N LEU A 166 4.33 14.92 -23.51
CA LEU A 166 4.05 15.28 -22.13
C LEU A 166 5.10 14.70 -21.16
N VAL A 167 5.91 13.73 -21.61
CA VAL A 167 6.99 13.12 -20.83
C VAL A 167 8.27 13.99 -20.87
N GLU A 168 8.46 14.76 -21.92
CA GLU A 168 9.66 15.58 -22.15
C GLU A 168 9.71 16.87 -21.32
N THR A 169 8.61 17.31 -20.71
CA THR A 169 8.53 18.54 -19.89
C THR A 169 8.82 18.32 -18.40
N GLN A 170 9.65 17.36 -18.05
CA GLN A 170 9.80 16.79 -16.71
C GLN A 170 10.63 17.69 -15.73
N THR A 171 10.03 18.73 -15.22
CA THR A 171 10.57 19.45 -14.04
C THR A 171 9.81 19.17 -12.74
N THR A 172 8.70 18.44 -12.79
CA THR A 172 7.87 18.13 -11.62
C THR A 172 7.82 16.61 -11.37
N GLY A 173 7.91 16.20 -10.10
CA GLY A 173 7.92 14.77 -9.72
C GLY A 173 6.78 13.94 -10.35
N TYR A 174 7.05 12.67 -10.65
CA TYR A 174 6.16 11.73 -11.36
C TYR A 174 4.70 11.77 -10.92
N GLU A 175 4.44 11.92 -9.63
CA GLU A 175 3.09 11.91 -9.07
C GLU A 175 2.27 13.15 -9.44
N LYS A 176 2.91 14.32 -9.56
CA LYS A 176 2.26 15.55 -10.03
C LYS A 176 1.92 15.47 -11.51
N GLN A 177 2.75 14.82 -12.32
CA GLN A 177 2.46 14.58 -13.73
C GLN A 177 1.18 13.76 -13.91
N GLY A 178 0.91 12.79 -13.05
CA GLY A 178 -0.32 12.01 -13.08
C GLY A 178 -1.60 12.84 -12.99
N LEU A 179 -1.53 14.05 -12.43
CA LEU A 179 -2.65 14.98 -12.39
C LEU A 179 -2.80 15.80 -13.68
N LEU A 180 -1.73 16.01 -14.43
CA LEU A 180 -1.75 16.78 -15.69
C LEU A 180 -2.40 16.01 -16.85
N PHE A 181 -2.42 14.67 -16.79
CA PHE A 181 -2.88 13.81 -17.88
C PHE A 181 -4.25 13.17 -17.64
N GLN A 182 -5.11 13.83 -16.86
CA GLN A 182 -6.40 13.28 -16.48
C GLN A 182 -7.31 12.99 -17.69
N GLU A 183 -7.31 13.83 -18.71
CA GLU A 183 -8.16 13.62 -19.91
C GLU A 183 -7.70 12.40 -20.72
N ASP A 184 -6.39 12.24 -20.91
CA ASP A 184 -5.82 11.11 -21.63
C ASP A 184 -6.03 9.80 -20.87
N LEU A 185 -5.76 9.81 -19.56
CA LEU A 185 -6.02 8.67 -18.70
C LEU A 185 -7.51 8.31 -18.64
N SER A 186 -8.41 9.32 -18.63
CA SER A 186 -9.86 9.11 -18.66
C SER A 186 -10.29 8.39 -19.96
N ARG A 187 -9.78 8.83 -21.11
CA ARG A 187 -10.05 8.22 -22.40
C ARG A 187 -9.57 6.78 -22.47
N TRP A 188 -8.36 6.53 -21.94
CA TRP A 188 -7.81 5.19 -21.85
C TRP A 188 -8.65 4.27 -20.93
N LEU A 189 -9.05 4.73 -19.74
CA LEU A 189 -9.89 3.98 -18.79
C LEU A 189 -11.25 3.60 -19.40
N LEU A 190 -11.89 4.51 -20.14
CA LEU A 190 -13.15 4.24 -20.82
C LEU A 190 -13.00 3.19 -21.93
N GLY A 191 -11.86 3.17 -22.61
CA GLY A 191 -11.54 2.24 -23.72
C GLY A 191 -11.16 0.81 -23.25
N LEU A 192 -10.88 0.60 -21.97
CA LEU A 192 -10.51 -0.73 -21.47
C LEU A 192 -11.70 -1.73 -21.55
N PRO A 193 -11.44 -3.00 -21.92
CA PRO A 193 -12.43 -4.05 -21.77
C PRO A 193 -12.81 -4.23 -20.30
N LYS A 194 -14.08 -4.48 -20.01
CA LYS A 194 -14.60 -4.62 -18.65
C LYS A 194 -15.29 -5.97 -18.47
N PRO A 195 -15.19 -6.59 -17.28
CA PRO A 195 -14.48 -6.10 -16.09
C PRO A 195 -12.96 -6.20 -16.22
N VAL A 196 -12.23 -5.23 -15.67
CA VAL A 196 -10.76 -5.17 -15.70
C VAL A 196 -10.17 -5.12 -14.30
N GLY A 197 -9.15 -5.94 -14.05
CA GLY A 197 -8.33 -5.87 -12.83
C GLY A 197 -7.09 -5.01 -13.08
N MET A 198 -6.93 -3.93 -12.35
CA MET A 198 -5.85 -2.95 -12.55
C MET A 198 -4.87 -2.93 -11.40
N MET A 199 -3.59 -3.01 -11.72
CA MET A 199 -2.52 -2.68 -10.79
C MET A 199 -2.06 -1.24 -11.05
N ALA A 200 -2.13 -0.40 -10.02
CA ALA A 200 -1.46 0.89 -9.98
C ALA A 200 -0.05 0.72 -9.43
N CYS A 201 0.93 1.48 -9.95
CA CYS A 201 2.32 1.33 -9.54
C CYS A 201 2.56 1.65 -8.05
N ASN A 202 1.74 2.52 -7.45
CA ASN A 202 1.71 2.81 -6.02
C ASN A 202 0.31 3.30 -5.58
N ASP A 203 0.11 3.57 -4.28
CA ASP A 203 -1.19 3.98 -3.74
C ASP A 203 -1.63 5.37 -4.23
N ILE A 204 -0.69 6.27 -4.47
CA ILE A 204 -1.02 7.60 -5.03
C ILE A 204 -1.62 7.44 -6.43
N ARG A 205 -1.02 6.60 -7.26
CA ARG A 205 -1.56 6.31 -8.59
C ARG A 205 -2.90 5.58 -8.50
N GLY A 206 -3.02 4.67 -7.54
CA GLY A 206 -4.29 3.98 -7.24
C GLY A 206 -5.40 4.97 -6.88
N GLN A 207 -5.15 5.92 -5.98
CA GLN A 207 -6.10 6.97 -5.60
C GLN A 207 -6.47 7.86 -6.80
N GLN A 208 -5.51 8.24 -7.66
CA GLN A 208 -5.78 9.01 -8.88
C GLN A 208 -6.73 8.26 -9.81
N VAL A 209 -6.51 6.95 -10.01
CA VAL A 209 -7.38 6.10 -10.82
C VAL A 209 -8.78 6.00 -10.21
N LEU A 210 -8.91 5.76 -8.90
CA LEU A 210 -10.21 5.70 -8.22
C LEU A 210 -10.99 7.00 -8.34
N ASN A 211 -10.31 8.15 -8.17
CA ASN A 211 -10.93 9.46 -8.35
C ASN A 211 -11.44 9.67 -9.79
N LEU A 212 -10.72 9.18 -10.80
CA LEU A 212 -11.19 9.23 -12.19
C LEU A 212 -12.34 8.27 -12.42
N CYS A 213 -12.31 7.04 -11.91
CA CYS A 213 -13.42 6.10 -12.01
C CYS A 213 -14.71 6.73 -11.48
N ARG A 214 -14.66 7.38 -10.31
CA ARG A 214 -15.82 8.08 -9.74
C ARG A 214 -16.34 9.21 -10.63
N ARG A 215 -15.45 10.00 -11.23
CA ARG A 215 -15.84 11.10 -12.15
C ARG A 215 -16.43 10.60 -13.47
N LEU A 216 -16.06 9.38 -13.88
CA LEU A 216 -16.50 8.74 -15.12
C LEU A 216 -17.67 7.77 -14.89
N ASP A 217 -18.25 7.73 -13.68
CA ASP A 217 -19.30 6.80 -13.28
C ASP A 217 -18.95 5.32 -13.50
N LEU A 218 -17.65 4.97 -13.48
CA LEU A 218 -17.17 3.60 -13.55
C LEU A 218 -17.31 2.94 -12.18
N VAL A 219 -17.88 1.74 -12.16
CA VAL A 219 -18.17 1.00 -10.94
C VAL A 219 -16.91 0.27 -10.45
N VAL A 220 -16.46 0.64 -9.25
CA VAL A 220 -15.34 -0.03 -8.59
C VAL A 220 -15.89 -0.88 -7.45
N PRO A 221 -15.52 -2.15 -7.41
CA PRO A 221 -14.58 -2.90 -8.22
C PRO A 221 -15.18 -3.70 -9.39
N GLU A 222 -16.49 -3.61 -9.66
CA GLU A 222 -17.21 -4.50 -10.60
C GLU A 222 -16.79 -4.30 -12.06
N GLU A 223 -16.57 -3.05 -12.48
CA GLU A 223 -16.06 -2.75 -13.83
C GLU A 223 -14.54 -2.56 -13.83
N VAL A 224 -14.01 -1.92 -12.79
CA VAL A 224 -12.58 -1.65 -12.65
C VAL A 224 -12.16 -1.96 -11.20
N ALA A 225 -11.52 -3.08 -10.96
CA ALA A 225 -10.89 -3.35 -9.67
C ALA A 225 -9.49 -2.74 -9.64
N VAL A 226 -9.11 -2.08 -8.56
CA VAL A 226 -7.82 -1.37 -8.45
C VAL A 226 -7.05 -1.85 -7.23
N ILE A 227 -5.78 -2.25 -7.43
CA ILE A 227 -4.84 -2.56 -6.35
C ILE A 227 -3.63 -1.64 -6.45
N GLY A 228 -3.25 -1.00 -5.34
CA GLY A 228 -2.06 -0.17 -5.20
C GLY A 228 -0.87 -0.93 -4.62
N VAL A 229 0.17 -0.20 -4.27
CA VAL A 229 1.37 -0.66 -3.56
C VAL A 229 1.80 0.42 -2.58
N ASP A 230 2.41 0.06 -1.49
CA ASP A 230 2.98 0.77 -0.35
C ASP A 230 2.14 0.64 0.92
N ASN A 231 0.86 0.33 0.80
CA ASN A 231 -0.10 0.26 1.90
C ASN A 231 -0.02 1.49 2.82
N ASP A 232 -0.03 2.69 2.20
CA ASP A 232 -0.19 3.93 2.94
C ASP A 232 -1.63 3.96 3.51
N GLU A 233 -1.76 3.60 4.79
CA GLU A 233 -3.06 3.43 5.44
C GLU A 233 -3.94 4.68 5.29
N VAL A 234 -3.34 5.88 5.38
CA VAL A 234 -4.08 7.13 5.26
C VAL A 234 -4.65 7.30 3.85
N LEU A 235 -3.83 7.10 2.82
CA LEU A 235 -4.28 7.21 1.43
C LEU A 235 -5.27 6.12 1.07
N CYS A 236 -5.01 4.89 1.52
CA CYS A 236 -5.87 3.74 1.21
C CYS A 236 -7.25 3.87 1.84
N GLU A 237 -7.35 4.28 3.10
CA GLU A 237 -8.63 4.44 3.81
C GLU A 237 -9.42 5.67 3.35
N LEU A 238 -8.75 6.77 2.96
CA LEU A 238 -9.40 7.97 2.41
C LEU A 238 -9.81 7.82 0.95
N SER A 239 -9.38 6.76 0.27
CA SER A 239 -9.83 6.47 -1.10
C SER A 239 -11.29 6.01 -1.11
N ASP A 240 -12.01 6.30 -2.17
CA ASP A 240 -13.41 5.90 -2.34
C ASP A 240 -13.58 5.11 -3.66
N PRO A 241 -13.84 3.77 -3.55
CA PRO A 241 -13.81 2.95 -2.33
C PRO A 241 -12.39 2.78 -1.76
N PRO A 242 -12.25 2.37 -0.47
CA PRO A 242 -10.94 2.12 0.15
C PRO A 242 -10.06 1.20 -0.69
N LEU A 243 -8.80 1.61 -0.88
CA LEU A 243 -7.85 1.01 -1.82
C LEU A 243 -7.16 -0.22 -1.24
N SER A 244 -7.29 -1.37 -1.89
CA SER A 244 -6.47 -2.56 -1.66
C SER A 244 -5.03 -2.28 -2.08
N SER A 245 -4.06 -2.76 -1.33
CA SER A 245 -2.65 -2.46 -1.60
C SER A 245 -1.72 -3.59 -1.20
N VAL A 246 -0.67 -3.81 -1.99
CA VAL A 246 0.45 -4.68 -1.62
C VAL A 246 1.31 -3.95 -0.60
N ALA A 247 1.66 -4.61 0.50
CA ALA A 247 2.44 -4.03 1.59
C ALA A 247 3.92 -4.45 1.51
N PRO A 248 4.87 -3.58 1.09
CA PRO A 248 6.29 -3.83 1.19
C PRO A 248 6.75 -3.95 2.65
N ASP A 249 7.76 -4.76 2.92
CA ASP A 249 8.37 -4.85 4.25
C ASP A 249 9.46 -3.79 4.45
N THR A 250 9.02 -2.54 4.45
CA THR A 250 9.91 -1.38 4.58
C THR A 250 10.63 -1.32 5.93
N LEU A 251 10.01 -1.85 6.98
CA LEU A 251 10.63 -1.96 8.30
C LEU A 251 11.86 -2.88 8.24
N ARG A 252 11.74 -4.02 7.60
CA ARG A 252 12.85 -4.96 7.41
C ARG A 252 13.94 -4.36 6.52
N ILE A 253 13.57 -3.71 5.41
CA ILE A 253 14.53 -3.02 4.52
C ILE A 253 15.37 -2.01 5.31
N GLY A 254 14.72 -1.14 6.09
CA GLY A 254 15.42 -0.15 6.92
C GLY A 254 16.32 -0.76 7.99
N TYR A 255 15.87 -1.83 8.63
CA TYR A 255 16.66 -2.55 9.64
C TYR A 255 17.86 -3.23 9.00
N ASP A 256 17.67 -3.99 7.91
CA ASP A 256 18.75 -4.71 7.22
C ASP A 256 19.78 -3.73 6.61
N ALA A 257 19.32 -2.56 6.14
CA ALA A 257 20.21 -1.48 5.67
C ALA A 257 21.10 -0.94 6.80
N ALA A 258 20.53 -0.78 7.99
CA ALA A 258 21.32 -0.36 9.17
C ALA A 258 22.33 -1.43 9.60
N VAL A 259 21.95 -2.71 9.60
CA VAL A 259 22.85 -3.83 9.86
C VAL A 259 24.00 -3.86 8.84
N LEU A 260 23.70 -3.67 7.56
CA LEU A 260 24.70 -3.65 6.50
C LEU A 260 25.67 -2.48 6.67
N LEU A 261 25.11 -1.26 6.89
CA LEU A 261 25.96 -0.08 7.09
C LEU A 261 26.88 -0.23 8.30
N GLU A 262 26.38 -0.76 9.43
CA GLU A 262 27.19 -1.01 10.63
C GLU A 262 28.34 -1.96 10.33
N ARG A 263 28.08 -3.04 9.60
CA ARG A 263 29.13 -3.99 9.17
C ARG A 263 30.18 -3.32 8.29
N MET A 264 29.77 -2.48 7.32
CA MET A 264 30.68 -1.76 6.44
C MET A 264 31.54 -0.74 7.19
N MET A 265 30.94 0.01 8.13
CA MET A 265 31.68 0.94 8.99
C MET A 265 32.68 0.24 9.92
N ALA A 266 32.47 -1.03 10.21
CA ALA A 266 33.43 -1.88 10.96
C ALA A 266 34.52 -2.50 10.06
N GLY A 267 34.56 -2.18 8.75
CA GLY A 267 35.52 -2.76 7.79
C GLY A 267 35.14 -4.16 7.29
N GLY A 268 33.89 -4.58 7.48
CA GLY A 268 33.39 -5.86 6.99
C GLY A 268 33.00 -5.84 5.52
N ASP A 269 32.85 -7.01 4.93
CA ASP A 269 32.53 -7.18 3.51
C ASP A 269 31.14 -6.65 3.13
N CYS A 270 31.07 -6.06 1.94
CA CYS A 270 29.84 -5.66 1.28
C CYS A 270 29.28 -6.84 0.46
N PRO A 271 27.95 -7.07 0.43
CA PRO A 271 27.37 -8.07 -0.45
C PRO A 271 27.64 -7.71 -1.92
N ALA A 272 28.06 -8.73 -2.71
CA ALA A 272 28.35 -8.55 -4.14
C ALA A 272 27.07 -8.28 -4.97
N ASN A 273 25.90 -8.72 -4.49
CA ASN A 273 24.63 -8.61 -5.19
C ASN A 273 23.61 -7.80 -4.38
N PRO A 274 22.70 -7.10 -5.05
CA PRO A 274 21.54 -6.45 -4.41
C PRO A 274 20.71 -7.44 -3.58
N VAL A 275 20.17 -6.97 -2.46
CA VAL A 275 19.26 -7.73 -1.60
C VAL A 275 17.85 -7.23 -1.83
N PHE A 276 16.94 -8.10 -2.29
CA PHE A 276 15.55 -7.77 -2.49
C PHE A 276 14.66 -8.42 -1.42
N ILE A 277 13.89 -7.60 -0.71
CA ILE A 277 13.02 -8.03 0.38
C ILE A 277 11.60 -8.26 -0.15
N PRO A 278 11.03 -9.47 0.01
CA PRO A 278 9.67 -9.74 -0.45
C PRO A 278 8.65 -8.93 0.36
N PRO A 279 7.48 -8.57 -0.25
CA PRO A 279 6.40 -7.89 0.44
C PRO A 279 5.74 -8.79 1.50
N LEU A 280 5.12 -8.18 2.50
CA LEU A 280 4.39 -8.86 3.58
C LEU A 280 3.11 -9.54 3.12
N GLY A 281 2.50 -9.06 2.02
CA GLY A 281 1.22 -9.54 1.52
C GLY A 281 0.35 -8.41 1.00
N ILE A 282 -0.98 -8.64 0.97
CA ILE A 282 -1.96 -7.67 0.47
C ILE A 282 -2.91 -7.28 1.59
N ALA A 283 -3.03 -5.97 1.84
CA ALA A 283 -4.11 -5.41 2.60
C ALA A 283 -5.34 -5.27 1.67
N THR A 284 -6.21 -6.27 1.71
CA THR A 284 -7.42 -6.28 0.88
C THR A 284 -8.45 -5.31 1.44
N ARG A 285 -8.97 -4.42 0.59
CA ARG A 285 -10.03 -3.45 0.86
C ARG A 285 -11.08 -3.49 -0.25
N ARG A 286 -12.04 -2.56 -0.21
CA ARG A 286 -13.21 -2.56 -1.09
C ARG A 286 -12.89 -2.41 -2.59
N SER A 287 -11.78 -1.81 -2.98
CA SER A 287 -11.43 -1.59 -4.39
C SER A 287 -11.14 -2.88 -5.19
N THR A 288 -10.95 -4.02 -4.51
CA THR A 288 -10.81 -5.34 -5.15
C THR A 288 -11.68 -6.41 -4.52
N GLU A 289 -12.62 -6.03 -3.65
CA GLU A 289 -13.44 -6.99 -2.89
C GLU A 289 -14.64 -7.48 -3.71
N VAL A 290 -14.37 -8.11 -4.85
CA VAL A 290 -15.41 -8.68 -5.73
C VAL A 290 -14.86 -9.82 -6.57
N LEU A 291 -15.79 -10.67 -7.07
CA LEU A 291 -15.54 -11.52 -8.22
C LEU A 291 -15.87 -10.72 -9.49
N ALA A 292 -15.08 -10.88 -10.54
CA ALA A 292 -15.28 -10.21 -11.81
C ALA A 292 -16.66 -10.60 -12.40
N LEU A 293 -17.57 -9.63 -12.49
CA LEU A 293 -18.92 -9.82 -12.97
C LEU A 293 -19.03 -9.39 -14.43
N ASN A 294 -19.35 -10.31 -15.33
CA ASN A 294 -19.67 -9.99 -16.73
C ASN A 294 -21.11 -9.46 -16.92
N ASP A 295 -21.86 -9.31 -15.83
CA ASP A 295 -23.27 -8.91 -15.82
C ASP A 295 -23.44 -7.49 -15.26
N ARG A 296 -23.57 -6.49 -16.16
CA ARG A 296 -23.75 -5.09 -15.80
C ARG A 296 -24.97 -4.83 -14.90
N GLN A 297 -26.06 -5.56 -15.11
CA GLN A 297 -27.25 -5.41 -14.29
C GLN A 297 -26.98 -5.91 -12.87
N LEU A 298 -26.29 -7.04 -12.74
CA LEU A 298 -25.90 -7.58 -11.44
C LEU A 298 -24.92 -6.63 -10.72
N ALA A 299 -23.96 -6.05 -11.46
CA ALA A 299 -23.05 -5.04 -10.95
C ALA A 299 -23.79 -3.80 -10.40
N ALA A 300 -24.82 -3.30 -11.10
CA ALA A 300 -25.66 -2.20 -10.63
C ALA A 300 -26.38 -2.55 -9.32
N GLY A 301 -26.91 -3.78 -9.19
CA GLY A 301 -27.52 -4.23 -7.94
C GLY A 301 -26.53 -4.34 -6.78
N LEU A 302 -25.32 -4.82 -7.04
CA LEU A 302 -24.24 -4.83 -6.04
C LEU A 302 -23.81 -3.44 -5.61
N ARG A 303 -23.69 -2.52 -6.56
CA ARG A 303 -23.42 -1.11 -6.26
C ARG A 303 -24.50 -0.57 -5.32
N PHE A 304 -25.79 -0.72 -5.65
CA PHE A 304 -26.87 -0.30 -4.81
C PHE A 304 -26.81 -0.88 -3.40
N ILE A 305 -26.49 -2.19 -3.28
CA ILE A 305 -26.27 -2.82 -1.96
C ILE A 305 -25.16 -2.11 -1.20
N ARG A 306 -24.02 -1.79 -1.82
CA ARG A 306 -22.89 -1.15 -1.13
C ARG A 306 -23.17 0.27 -0.69
N ASP A 307 -23.79 1.04 -1.57
CA ASP A 307 -24.10 2.45 -1.31
C ASP A 307 -25.15 2.59 -0.19
N HIS A 308 -26.05 1.60 -0.07
CA HIS A 308 -27.17 1.63 0.87
C HIS A 308 -27.15 0.52 1.93
N ALA A 309 -26.04 -0.23 2.09
CA ALA A 309 -25.96 -1.37 3.02
C ALA A 309 -26.37 -0.99 4.46
N PHE A 310 -26.09 0.25 4.86
CA PHE A 310 -26.33 0.75 6.22
C PHE A 310 -27.69 1.40 6.39
N ASP A 311 -28.43 1.57 5.30
CA ASP A 311 -29.81 2.06 5.27
C ASP A 311 -30.82 0.90 5.39
N PRO A 312 -32.09 1.17 5.72
CA PRO A 312 -33.15 0.15 5.69
C PRO A 312 -33.56 -0.16 4.23
N ILE A 313 -32.75 -0.98 3.54
CA ILE A 313 -33.01 -1.43 2.16
C ILE A 313 -33.72 -2.77 2.07
N THR A 314 -34.54 -2.91 1.04
CA THR A 314 -35.19 -4.18 0.67
C THR A 314 -34.55 -4.77 -0.58
N ILE A 315 -34.64 -6.10 -0.73
CA ILE A 315 -34.13 -6.77 -1.94
C ILE A 315 -34.95 -6.41 -3.18
N ASN A 316 -36.18 -5.93 -3.02
CA ASN A 316 -36.97 -5.41 -4.13
C ASN A 316 -36.40 -4.11 -4.70
N GLU A 317 -35.91 -3.22 -3.85
CA GLU A 317 -35.23 -1.99 -4.27
C GLU A 317 -33.92 -2.29 -4.97
N VAL A 318 -33.15 -3.21 -4.43
CA VAL A 318 -31.89 -3.69 -5.07
C VAL A 318 -32.17 -4.25 -6.47
N ALA A 319 -33.16 -5.14 -6.60
CA ALA A 319 -33.53 -5.73 -7.88
C ALA A 319 -34.02 -4.68 -8.89
N ARG A 320 -34.76 -3.67 -8.42
CA ARG A 320 -35.20 -2.53 -9.25
C ARG A 320 -34.02 -1.71 -9.75
N ALA A 321 -33.04 -1.41 -8.87
CA ALA A 321 -31.80 -0.73 -9.25
C ALA A 321 -30.97 -1.54 -10.28
N ALA A 322 -31.03 -2.87 -10.21
CA ALA A 322 -30.45 -3.77 -11.19
C ALA A 322 -31.23 -3.91 -12.50
N GLY A 323 -32.40 -3.27 -12.63
CA GLY A 323 -33.28 -3.43 -13.79
C GLY A 323 -33.80 -4.86 -13.95
N MET A 324 -33.98 -5.62 -12.86
CA MET A 324 -34.40 -7.01 -12.86
C MET A 324 -35.63 -7.23 -11.97
N SER A 325 -36.39 -8.31 -12.24
CA SER A 325 -37.32 -8.83 -11.23
C SER A 325 -36.52 -9.44 -10.05
N ARG A 326 -37.09 -9.38 -8.85
CA ARG A 326 -36.44 -9.93 -7.64
C ARG A 326 -35.99 -11.38 -7.82
N ARG A 327 -36.85 -12.24 -8.40
CA ARG A 327 -36.53 -13.66 -8.62
C ARG A 327 -35.33 -13.86 -9.54
N VAL A 328 -35.24 -13.09 -10.61
CA VAL A 328 -34.11 -13.12 -11.56
C VAL A 328 -32.84 -12.62 -10.88
N PHE A 329 -32.92 -11.51 -10.17
CA PHE A 329 -31.80 -10.94 -9.43
C PHE A 329 -31.25 -11.91 -8.39
N GLU A 330 -32.09 -12.41 -7.48
CA GLU A 330 -31.66 -13.35 -6.43
C GLU A 330 -30.99 -14.61 -7.02
N ARG A 331 -31.56 -15.19 -8.08
CA ARG A 331 -30.97 -16.36 -8.75
C ARG A 331 -29.61 -16.07 -9.36
N ARG A 332 -29.49 -14.98 -10.13
CA ARG A 332 -28.20 -14.61 -10.77
C ARG A 332 -27.17 -14.22 -9.71
N PHE A 333 -27.60 -13.50 -8.68
CA PHE A 333 -26.75 -13.10 -7.58
C PHE A 333 -26.14 -14.32 -6.85
N VAL A 334 -26.97 -15.30 -6.50
CA VAL A 334 -26.50 -16.55 -5.86
C VAL A 334 -25.56 -17.33 -6.78
N ALA A 335 -25.90 -17.45 -8.07
CA ALA A 335 -25.05 -18.15 -9.04
C ALA A 335 -23.65 -17.53 -9.16
N GLN A 336 -23.57 -16.19 -9.07
CA GLN A 336 -22.31 -15.46 -9.26
C GLN A 336 -21.54 -15.24 -7.95
N MET A 337 -22.27 -14.95 -6.85
CA MET A 337 -21.67 -14.57 -5.56
C MET A 337 -21.55 -15.72 -4.56
N GLY A 338 -22.15 -16.87 -4.86
CA GLY A 338 -22.20 -18.03 -3.97
C GLY A 338 -23.04 -17.82 -2.70
N ARG A 339 -23.72 -16.68 -2.56
CA ARG A 339 -24.52 -16.31 -1.39
C ARG A 339 -25.70 -15.41 -1.78
N PRO A 340 -26.82 -15.42 -1.02
CA PRO A 340 -27.96 -14.57 -1.31
C PRO A 340 -27.68 -13.09 -1.01
N PRO A 341 -28.39 -12.14 -1.69
CA PRO A 341 -28.18 -10.69 -1.50
C PRO A 341 -28.29 -10.21 -0.05
N LYS A 342 -29.23 -10.78 0.73
CA LYS A 342 -29.36 -10.46 2.16
C LYS A 342 -28.10 -10.82 2.97
N ALA A 343 -27.42 -11.90 2.61
CA ALA A 343 -26.17 -12.29 3.28
C ALA A 343 -25.04 -11.32 2.94
N GLU A 344 -25.04 -10.74 1.73
CA GLU A 344 -24.07 -9.72 1.35
C GLU A 344 -24.30 -8.41 2.12
N VAL A 345 -25.53 -7.94 2.22
CA VAL A 345 -25.88 -6.78 3.06
C VAL A 345 -25.42 -6.99 4.51
N LEU A 346 -25.70 -8.16 5.06
CA LEU A 346 -25.28 -8.50 6.43
C LEU A 346 -23.76 -8.53 6.58
N ARG A 347 -23.03 -9.08 5.59
CA ARG A 347 -21.57 -9.11 5.59
C ARG A 347 -20.99 -7.70 5.66
N LEU A 348 -21.47 -6.78 4.81
CA LEU A 348 -21.02 -5.38 4.79
C LEU A 348 -21.30 -4.67 6.13
N ARG A 349 -22.49 -4.90 6.69
CA ARG A 349 -22.84 -4.37 8.03
C ARG A 349 -21.90 -4.86 9.11
N LEU A 350 -21.60 -6.16 9.13
CA LEU A 350 -20.70 -6.76 10.12
C LEU A 350 -19.25 -6.28 9.96
N GLU A 351 -18.77 -6.10 8.73
CA GLU A 351 -17.44 -5.52 8.49
C GLU A 351 -17.36 -4.08 9.04
N ARG A 352 -18.40 -3.27 8.80
CA ARG A 352 -18.47 -1.91 9.38
C ARG A 352 -18.54 -1.92 10.89
N VAL A 353 -19.28 -2.86 11.49
CA VAL A 353 -19.33 -3.06 12.94
C VAL A 353 -17.95 -3.36 13.52
N LYS A 354 -17.20 -4.30 12.90
CA LYS A 354 -15.83 -4.62 13.33
C LYS A 354 -14.94 -3.38 13.32
N GLN A 355 -15.00 -2.59 12.25
CA GLN A 355 -14.23 -1.37 12.10
C GLN A 355 -14.57 -0.38 13.23
N LEU A 356 -15.87 -0.08 13.44
CA LEU A 356 -16.31 0.85 14.48
C LEU A 356 -15.99 0.37 15.90
N LEU A 357 -15.98 -0.95 16.14
CA LEU A 357 -15.56 -1.53 17.41
C LEU A 357 -14.08 -1.29 17.71
N VAL A 358 -13.24 -1.17 16.67
CA VAL A 358 -11.80 -0.91 16.80
C VAL A 358 -11.51 0.58 16.88
N ASP A 359 -12.17 1.38 16.04
CA ASP A 359 -11.83 2.78 15.81
C ASP A 359 -12.51 3.74 16.78
N THR A 360 -13.55 3.28 17.52
CA THR A 360 -14.36 4.14 18.38
C THR A 360 -14.67 3.50 19.74
N ASP A 361 -14.97 4.36 20.71
CA ASP A 361 -15.51 3.94 22.02
C ASP A 361 -17.04 3.90 22.05
N TRP A 362 -17.71 3.98 20.89
CA TRP A 362 -19.17 4.00 20.80
C TRP A 362 -19.80 2.76 21.46
N SER A 363 -20.95 2.99 22.07
CA SER A 363 -21.79 1.92 22.60
C SER A 363 -22.30 1.02 21.47
N LEU A 364 -22.70 -0.19 21.80
CA LEU A 364 -23.25 -1.11 20.81
C LEU A 364 -24.56 -0.61 20.20
N ALA A 365 -25.33 0.18 20.94
CA ALA A 365 -26.54 0.84 20.45
C ALA A 365 -26.24 1.89 19.38
N GLU A 366 -25.23 2.74 19.60
CA GLU A 366 -24.78 3.73 18.63
C GLU A 366 -24.19 3.08 17.36
N ILE A 367 -23.42 2.01 17.51
CA ILE A 367 -22.90 1.24 16.38
C ILE A 367 -24.04 0.61 15.58
N ALA A 368 -25.04 0.02 16.25
CA ALA A 368 -26.20 -0.58 15.59
C ALA A 368 -26.94 0.45 14.71
N GLN A 369 -27.20 1.63 15.26
CA GLN A 369 -27.89 2.72 14.53
C GLN A 369 -27.14 3.15 13.26
N ARG A 370 -25.79 3.17 13.29
CA ARG A 370 -24.94 3.61 12.17
C ARG A 370 -24.60 2.49 11.18
N THR A 371 -24.99 1.27 11.46
CA THR A 371 -24.67 0.10 10.64
C THR A 371 -25.92 -0.64 10.15
N GLY A 372 -27.09 0.00 10.26
CA GLY A 372 -28.35 -0.52 9.73
C GLY A 372 -28.95 -1.68 10.54
N PHE A 373 -28.54 -1.85 11.81
CA PHE A 373 -29.20 -2.75 12.74
C PHE A 373 -30.23 -1.97 13.57
N ASN A 374 -31.41 -2.56 13.78
CA ASN A 374 -32.50 -1.89 14.48
C ASN A 374 -32.17 -1.64 15.97
N HIS A 375 -31.46 -2.59 16.62
CA HIS A 375 -31.18 -2.53 18.07
C HIS A 375 -29.82 -3.18 18.37
N GLY A 376 -29.13 -2.67 19.43
CA GLY A 376 -27.85 -3.19 19.87
C GLY A 376 -27.88 -4.66 20.29
N GLU A 377 -28.98 -5.11 20.87
CA GLU A 377 -29.18 -6.52 21.27
C GLU A 377 -29.22 -7.46 20.06
N TYR A 378 -29.94 -7.07 19.01
CA TYR A 378 -29.98 -7.83 17.76
C TYR A 378 -28.59 -7.85 17.09
N LEU A 379 -27.90 -6.70 17.06
CA LEU A 379 -26.51 -6.65 16.58
C LEU A 379 -25.63 -7.61 17.40
N HIS A 380 -25.70 -7.61 18.72
CA HIS A 380 -24.92 -8.50 19.59
C HIS A 380 -25.14 -9.97 19.24
N ALA A 381 -26.39 -10.40 19.12
CA ALA A 381 -26.74 -11.78 18.80
C ALA A 381 -26.20 -12.21 17.43
N VAL A 382 -26.45 -11.39 16.39
CA VAL A 382 -26.00 -11.66 15.00
C VAL A 382 -24.47 -11.65 14.92
N PHE A 383 -23.80 -10.68 15.53
CA PHE A 383 -22.34 -10.59 15.54
C PHE A 383 -21.72 -11.83 16.21
N THR A 384 -22.22 -12.20 17.40
CA THR A 384 -21.70 -13.37 18.12
C THR A 384 -21.92 -14.66 17.32
N GLN A 385 -23.09 -14.82 16.70
CA GLN A 385 -23.39 -15.98 15.87
C GLN A 385 -22.46 -16.08 14.64
N LYS A 386 -22.15 -14.95 13.98
CA LYS A 386 -21.39 -14.92 12.72
C LYS A 386 -19.88 -14.86 12.92
N ILE A 387 -19.41 -14.23 13.98
CA ILE A 387 -17.98 -14.00 14.25
C ILE A 387 -17.43 -14.99 15.28
N GLY A 388 -18.30 -15.65 16.04
CA GLY A 388 -17.91 -16.65 17.07
C GLY A 388 -17.54 -16.05 18.41
N ILE A 389 -17.41 -14.72 18.53
CA ILE A 389 -17.12 -14.02 19.80
C ILE A 389 -18.01 -12.79 19.93
N SER A 390 -18.27 -12.35 21.17
CA SER A 390 -19.08 -11.17 21.40
C SER A 390 -18.38 -9.86 20.98
N PRO A 391 -19.12 -8.80 20.58
CA PRO A 391 -18.55 -7.51 20.20
C PRO A 391 -17.59 -6.93 21.24
N GLY A 392 -17.94 -7.03 22.54
CA GLY A 392 -17.07 -6.55 23.63
C GLY A 392 -15.76 -7.36 23.74
N LYS A 393 -15.79 -8.68 23.48
CA LYS A 393 -14.58 -9.50 23.43
C LYS A 393 -13.73 -9.15 22.21
N PHE A 394 -14.35 -8.92 21.06
CA PHE A 394 -13.69 -8.48 19.83
C PHE A 394 -12.95 -7.15 20.04
N ARG A 395 -13.63 -6.12 20.61
CA ARG A 395 -13.03 -4.82 20.94
C ARG A 395 -11.81 -4.96 21.85
N ARG A 396 -11.90 -5.75 22.91
CA ARG A 396 -10.78 -5.99 23.84
C ARG A 396 -9.59 -6.66 23.17
N GLN A 397 -9.83 -7.65 22.32
CA GLN A 397 -8.76 -8.34 21.59
C GLN A 397 -8.05 -7.40 20.61
N ALA A 398 -8.79 -6.59 19.87
CA ALA A 398 -8.24 -5.58 18.97
C ALA A 398 -7.40 -4.53 19.71
N ALA A 399 -7.89 -4.03 20.86
CA ALA A 399 -7.15 -3.08 21.71
C ALA A 399 -5.86 -3.68 22.30
N LEU A 400 -5.82 -4.97 22.60
CA LEU A 400 -4.61 -5.67 23.03
C LEU A 400 -3.62 -5.84 21.87
N ALA A 401 -4.09 -6.15 20.67
CA ALA A 401 -3.27 -6.29 19.48
C ALA A 401 -2.63 -4.94 19.06
N SER A 402 -3.35 -3.83 19.19
CA SER A 402 -2.82 -2.49 18.93
C SER A 402 -1.78 -2.06 19.98
N ARG A 403 -2.01 -2.37 21.27
CA ARG A 403 -1.05 -2.13 22.36
C ARG A 403 0.22 -2.99 22.25
N GLY A 404 0.11 -4.21 21.71
CA GLY A 404 1.25 -5.10 21.46
C GLY A 404 2.18 -4.61 20.34
N ARG A 405 1.67 -3.81 19.39
CA ARG A 405 2.48 -3.16 18.34
C ARG A 405 3.32 -1.98 18.89
N PHE A 406 3.00 -1.44 20.05
CA PHE A 406 3.67 -0.28 20.69
C PHE A 406 4.35 -0.60 22.04
N ARG A 407 4.51 -1.88 22.44
CA ARG A 407 5.37 -2.19 23.59
C ARG A 407 6.81 -2.26 23.10
N PRO A 408 7.69 -1.34 23.55
CA PRO A 408 9.11 -1.62 23.55
C PRO A 408 9.33 -2.75 24.58
N ALA A 409 9.97 -3.82 24.12
CA ALA A 409 10.56 -4.82 25.00
C ALA A 409 11.82 -4.22 25.66
#